data_d2be2a5e02aea10799433aa4297885f7
#
_entry.id   d2be2a5e02aea10799433aa4297885f7
#
_cell.length_a   1.000
_cell.length_b   1.000
_cell.length_c   1.000
_cell.angle_alpha   90.00
_cell.angle_beta   90.00
_cell.angle_gamma   90.00
#
_symmetry.space_group_name_H-M   'P 1'
#
loop_
_entity.id
_entity.type
_entity.pdbx_description
1 polymer ?
#
loop_
_entity_poly.entity_id
_entity_poly.type
_entity_poly.pdbx_seq_one_letter_code
_entity_poly.pdbx_strand_id
1 'polypeptide(L)'
;QGDAMDTMERPSSEKMLEKIRAEEAQVRKKEMGQLKIFLGYAAGTGKTYAMLEAARELKKQQVDVIAGYVEPHARPETAALLEGLEQLPFLMVDYKGVKIREFDLDAALKRRPKVILVDELAHSNIRGCRHRKRYQDIEELLEHGINVYTTVNIQHLESLNDNVTGITSVMVRETIPDRVFDRADQVKLVDIEPEELIQRMKEGKIYREIQAQRALQNFFTRDKLIALREIALRRMADRVNHLAEEEKKLFGTGEYSTGE
;
A
#
# COMPACT_ATOMS: atom_id res chain seq x y z
N GLN A 1 -37.00 4.07 55.09
CA GLN A 1 -35.54 3.89 55.12
C GLN A 1 -35.25 2.48 54.59
N GLY A 2 -34.91 2.36 53.38
CA GLY A 2 -34.50 1.11 52.70
C GLY A 2 -33.35 1.42 51.80
N ASP A 3 -32.17 1.01 52.22
CA ASP A 3 -30.94 1.10 51.50
C ASP A 3 -31.09 0.32 50.18
N ALA A 4 -31.00 1.01 49.07
CA ALA A 4 -30.77 0.41 47.77
C ALA A 4 -29.27 0.05 47.67
N MET A 5 -28.92 -1.20 47.98
CA MET A 5 -27.63 -1.75 47.65
C MET A 5 -27.52 -1.84 46.14
N ASP A 6 -26.66 -0.98 45.59
CA ASP A 6 -26.20 -1.01 44.22
C ASP A 6 -25.43 -2.34 44.00
N THR A 7 -26.12 -3.32 43.44
CA THR A 7 -25.50 -4.58 43.03
C THR A 7 -24.72 -4.31 41.75
N MET A 8 -23.44 -3.93 41.87
CA MET A 8 -22.48 -4.00 40.78
C MET A 8 -22.45 -5.46 40.29
N GLU A 9 -23.19 -5.74 39.23
CA GLU A 9 -23.08 -7.01 38.48
C GLU A 9 -21.64 -7.21 38.06
N ARG A 10 -21.00 -8.25 38.57
CA ARG A 10 -19.67 -8.66 38.09
C ARG A 10 -19.83 -9.06 36.63
N PRO A 11 -19.02 -8.48 35.71
CA PRO A 11 -19.07 -8.84 34.32
C PRO A 11 -18.82 -10.35 34.18
N SER A 12 -19.58 -11.01 33.30
CA SER A 12 -19.41 -12.42 33.03
C SER A 12 -17.97 -12.71 32.58
N SER A 13 -17.47 -13.90 32.85
CA SER A 13 -16.11 -14.32 32.44
C SER A 13 -15.86 -14.16 30.94
N GLU A 14 -16.92 -14.28 30.12
CA GLU A 14 -16.85 -14.04 28.67
C GLU A 14 -16.61 -12.58 28.33
N LYS A 15 -17.33 -11.66 28.95
CA LYS A 15 -17.12 -10.21 28.74
C LYS A 15 -15.74 -9.76 29.21
N MET A 16 -15.21 -10.38 30.23
CA MET A 16 -13.86 -10.10 30.73
C MET A 16 -12.78 -10.61 29.76
N LEU A 17 -12.98 -11.79 29.18
CA LEU A 17 -12.10 -12.36 28.15
C LEU A 17 -12.14 -11.54 26.85
N GLU A 18 -13.30 -11.06 26.43
CA GLU A 18 -13.45 -10.17 25.27
C GLU A 18 -12.71 -8.85 25.50
N LYS A 19 -12.82 -8.28 26.70
CA LYS A 19 -12.14 -7.04 27.06
C LYS A 19 -10.61 -7.21 27.04
N ILE A 20 -10.11 -8.29 27.62
CA ILE A 20 -8.67 -8.61 27.62
C ILE A 20 -8.16 -8.82 26.17
N ARG A 21 -8.89 -9.55 25.34
CA ARG A 21 -8.54 -9.74 23.93
C ARG A 21 -8.54 -8.41 23.14
N ALA A 22 -9.49 -7.53 23.43
CA ALA A 22 -9.55 -6.22 22.80
C ALA A 22 -8.38 -5.33 23.24
N GLU A 23 -8.00 -5.35 24.52
CA GLU A 23 -6.85 -4.63 25.05
C GLU A 23 -5.52 -5.17 24.46
N GLU A 24 -5.35 -6.49 24.39
CA GLU A 24 -4.19 -7.13 23.76
C GLU A 24 -4.10 -6.79 22.27
N ALA A 25 -5.23 -6.77 21.55
CA ALA A 25 -5.28 -6.38 20.15
C ALA A 25 -4.89 -4.90 19.94
N GLN A 26 -5.30 -4.01 20.85
CA GLN A 26 -4.91 -2.60 20.80
C GLN A 26 -3.43 -2.40 21.10
N VAL A 27 -2.86 -3.14 22.05
CA VAL A 27 -1.42 -3.10 22.34
C VAL A 27 -0.63 -3.60 21.14
N ARG A 28 -1.01 -4.73 20.54
CA ARG A 28 -0.40 -5.22 19.30
C ARG A 28 -0.45 -4.20 18.17
N LYS A 29 -1.60 -3.54 17.99
CA LYS A 29 -1.77 -2.51 16.94
C LYS A 29 -0.85 -1.31 17.18
N LYS A 30 -0.56 -0.94 18.43
CA LYS A 30 0.37 0.14 18.77
C LYS A 30 1.84 -0.24 18.55
N GLU A 31 2.18 -1.51 18.66
CA GLU A 31 3.54 -2.02 18.45
C GLU A 31 3.84 -2.31 16.98
N MET A 32 2.82 -2.44 16.15
CA MET A 32 2.98 -2.68 14.72
C MET A 32 3.39 -1.40 13.98
N GLY A 33 4.20 -1.60 12.93
CA GLY A 33 4.49 -0.53 11.97
C GLY A 33 3.24 -0.11 11.20
N GLN A 34 3.27 1.12 10.69
CA GLN A 34 2.21 1.69 9.87
C GLN A 34 2.51 1.48 8.39
N LEU A 35 1.46 1.14 7.63
CA LEU A 35 1.54 0.95 6.19
C LEU A 35 0.89 2.14 5.47
N LYS A 36 1.67 2.79 4.59
CA LYS A 36 1.17 3.80 3.66
C LYS A 36 1.30 3.30 2.24
N ILE A 37 0.18 3.29 1.52
CA ILE A 37 0.09 2.87 0.12
C ILE A 37 -0.10 4.08 -0.78
N PHE A 38 0.73 4.18 -1.81
CA PHE A 38 0.54 5.11 -2.94
C PHE A 38 -0.16 4.34 -4.05
N LEU A 39 -1.43 4.68 -4.27
CA LEU A 39 -2.30 4.00 -5.23
C LEU A 39 -2.33 4.76 -6.55
N GLY A 40 -2.20 4.05 -7.66
CA GLY A 40 -2.43 4.58 -8.99
C GLY A 40 -3.42 3.70 -9.77
N TYR A 41 -3.99 4.26 -10.83
CA TYR A 41 -4.88 3.49 -11.70
C TYR A 41 -4.16 2.81 -12.87
N ALA A 42 -2.90 3.16 -13.10
CA ALA A 42 -2.04 2.54 -14.12
C ALA A 42 -0.56 2.84 -13.85
N ALA A 43 0.32 2.19 -14.59
CA ALA A 43 1.73 2.53 -14.59
C ALA A 43 1.93 3.97 -15.10
N GLY A 44 2.88 4.68 -14.52
CA GLY A 44 3.24 6.03 -14.97
C GLY A 44 2.47 7.18 -14.35
N THR A 45 1.55 6.92 -13.41
CA THR A 45 0.83 7.98 -12.70
C THR A 45 1.70 8.78 -11.72
N GLY A 46 2.92 8.31 -11.43
CA GLY A 46 3.85 9.01 -10.55
C GLY A 46 3.86 8.49 -9.11
N LYS A 47 3.44 7.26 -8.87
CA LYS A 47 3.41 6.65 -7.52
C LYS A 47 4.78 6.61 -6.85
N THR A 48 5.78 6.08 -7.55
CA THR A 48 7.15 5.99 -7.03
C THR A 48 7.73 7.38 -6.76
N TYR A 49 7.50 8.32 -7.64
CA TYR A 49 7.89 9.72 -7.46
C TYR A 49 7.26 10.33 -6.20
N ALA A 50 5.93 10.18 -6.02
CA ALA A 50 5.23 10.67 -4.83
C ALA A 50 5.72 10.02 -3.54
N MET A 51 6.01 8.72 -3.57
CA MET A 51 6.59 7.99 -2.44
C MET A 51 7.97 8.54 -2.07
N LEU A 52 8.82 8.78 -3.04
CA LEU A 52 10.16 9.35 -2.83
C LEU A 52 10.11 10.80 -2.33
N GLU A 53 9.20 11.62 -2.83
CA GLU A 53 9.00 12.97 -2.29
C GLU A 53 8.61 12.93 -0.81
N ALA A 54 7.69 12.04 -0.44
CA ALA A 54 7.29 11.85 0.95
C ALA A 54 8.46 11.39 1.83
N ALA A 55 9.32 10.52 1.32
CA ALA A 55 10.52 10.05 2.01
C ALA A 55 11.53 11.18 2.22
N ARG A 56 11.73 12.03 1.23
CA ARG A 56 12.63 13.19 1.36
C ARG A 56 12.13 14.19 2.39
N GLU A 57 10.83 14.39 2.48
CA GLU A 57 10.24 15.22 3.52
C GLU A 57 10.47 14.62 4.91
N LEU A 58 10.30 13.31 5.09
CA LEU A 58 10.64 12.62 6.33
C LEU A 58 12.11 12.79 6.69
N LYS A 59 13.01 12.71 5.71
CA LYS A 59 14.45 12.93 5.93
C LYS A 59 14.76 14.34 6.40
N LYS A 60 14.10 15.36 5.84
CA LYS A 60 14.21 16.74 6.32
C LYS A 60 13.79 16.89 7.78
N GLN A 61 12.82 16.11 8.21
CA GLN A 61 12.35 16.04 9.60
C GLN A 61 13.24 15.15 10.49
N GLN A 62 14.39 14.70 9.99
CA GLN A 62 15.34 13.84 10.69
C GLN A 62 14.79 12.45 11.08
N VAL A 63 13.79 11.97 10.34
CA VAL A 63 13.31 10.60 10.47
C VAL A 63 14.29 9.65 9.79
N ASP A 64 14.59 8.52 10.44
CA ASP A 64 15.42 7.47 9.87
C ASP A 64 14.64 6.71 8.77
N VAL A 65 14.77 7.18 7.54
CA VAL A 65 14.10 6.64 6.36
C VAL A 65 15.13 6.12 5.37
N ILE A 66 14.89 4.90 4.86
CA ILE A 66 15.74 4.27 3.86
C ILE A 66 14.92 3.75 2.67
N ALA A 67 15.55 3.67 1.51
CA ALA A 67 15.01 2.96 0.35
C ALA A 67 15.40 1.48 0.45
N GLY A 68 14.44 0.61 0.73
CA GLY A 68 14.65 -0.84 0.78
C GLY A 68 14.65 -1.46 -0.61
N TYR A 69 13.65 -1.16 -1.39
CA TYR A 69 13.55 -1.52 -2.79
C TYR A 69 12.79 -0.45 -3.56
N VAL A 70 13.48 0.24 -4.43
CA VAL A 70 12.89 1.22 -5.34
C VAL A 70 13.43 0.92 -6.74
N GLU A 71 12.53 0.59 -7.65
CA GLU A 71 12.89 0.37 -9.04
C GLU A 71 13.01 1.73 -9.74
N PRO A 72 14.22 2.18 -10.09
CA PRO A 72 14.37 3.38 -10.88
C PRO A 72 14.02 3.05 -12.33
N HIS A 73 12.74 2.98 -12.66
CA HIS A 73 12.33 2.91 -14.06
C HIS A 73 12.99 4.06 -14.80
N ALA A 74 14.07 3.84 -15.47
CA ALA A 74 14.81 4.70 -16.41
C ALA A 74 14.48 6.23 -16.44
N ARG A 75 13.95 6.81 -15.36
CA ARG A 75 13.52 8.20 -15.27
C ARG A 75 14.54 9.00 -14.48
N PRO A 76 15.20 9.98 -15.10
CA PRO A 76 16.18 10.84 -14.42
C PRO A 76 15.60 11.55 -13.18
N GLU A 77 14.33 11.95 -13.24
CA GLU A 77 13.63 12.66 -12.17
C GLU A 77 13.47 11.79 -10.90
N THR A 78 13.10 10.52 -11.08
CA THR A 78 12.98 9.55 -9.97
C THR A 78 14.34 9.21 -9.38
N ALA A 79 15.34 9.01 -10.25
CA ALA A 79 16.72 8.75 -9.81
C ALA A 79 17.28 9.93 -8.99
N ALA A 80 16.98 11.17 -9.38
CA ALA A 80 17.39 12.35 -8.63
C ALA A 80 16.81 12.39 -7.20
N LEU A 81 15.59 11.90 -7.00
CA LEU A 81 14.97 11.83 -5.67
C LEU A 81 15.57 10.74 -4.77
N LEU A 82 16.19 9.72 -5.35
CA LEU A 82 16.94 8.69 -4.60
C LEU A 82 18.28 9.20 -4.08
N GLU A 83 18.86 10.20 -4.72
CA GLU A 83 20.11 10.78 -4.27
C GLU A 83 19.99 11.33 -2.85
N GLY A 84 20.93 10.93 -1.99
CA GLY A 84 20.96 11.35 -0.60
C GLY A 84 20.04 10.53 0.34
N LEU A 85 19.26 9.58 -0.16
CA LEU A 85 18.62 8.56 0.67
C LEU A 85 19.53 7.34 0.79
N GLU A 86 19.63 6.78 2.00
CA GLU A 86 20.28 5.49 2.19
C GLU A 86 19.52 4.42 1.42
N GLN A 87 20.21 3.59 0.66
CA GLN A 87 19.62 2.50 -0.11
C GLN A 87 20.21 1.17 0.36
N LEU A 88 19.34 0.19 0.63
CA LEU A 88 19.79 -1.17 0.85
C LEU A 88 20.24 -1.79 -0.47
N PRO A 89 21.34 -2.56 -0.48
CA PRO A 89 21.69 -3.39 -1.63
C PRO A 89 20.56 -4.36 -1.96
N PHE A 90 20.34 -4.61 -3.24
CA PHE A 90 19.39 -5.63 -3.68
C PHE A 90 19.87 -7.03 -3.31
N LEU A 91 18.94 -7.91 -2.98
CA LEU A 91 19.20 -9.34 -2.93
C LEU A 91 19.30 -9.86 -4.34
N MET A 92 20.49 -10.39 -4.69
CA MET A 92 20.72 -10.98 -6.01
C MET A 92 20.43 -12.48 -5.95
N VAL A 93 19.42 -12.92 -6.68
CA VAL A 93 18.97 -14.32 -6.71
C VAL A 93 19.30 -14.92 -8.08
N ASP A 94 20.00 -16.05 -8.09
CA ASP A 94 20.28 -16.79 -9.32
C ASP A 94 19.04 -17.60 -9.73
N TYR A 95 18.50 -17.30 -10.90
CA TYR A 95 17.37 -18.02 -11.47
C TYR A 95 17.63 -18.35 -12.95
N LYS A 96 17.73 -19.63 -13.26
CA LYS A 96 17.99 -20.12 -14.62
C LYS A 96 19.19 -19.44 -15.31
N GLY A 97 20.26 -19.22 -14.55
CA GLY A 97 21.50 -18.61 -15.06
C GLY A 97 21.47 -17.08 -15.16
N VAL A 98 20.39 -16.44 -14.72
CA VAL A 98 20.27 -14.97 -14.68
C VAL A 98 20.19 -14.51 -13.23
N LYS A 99 20.89 -13.42 -12.91
CA LYS A 99 20.78 -12.76 -11.60
C LYS A 99 19.60 -11.81 -11.61
N ILE A 100 18.65 -12.05 -10.70
CA ILE A 100 17.44 -11.24 -10.53
C ILE A 100 17.56 -10.45 -9.25
N ARG A 101 17.16 -9.18 -9.31
CA ARG A 101 17.11 -8.27 -8.15
C ARG A 101 15.83 -8.49 -7.41
N GLU A 102 15.95 -8.67 -6.09
CA GLU A 102 14.83 -8.76 -5.17
C GLU A 102 15.06 -7.86 -3.95
N PHE A 103 14.02 -7.62 -3.20
CA PHE A 103 14.11 -6.93 -1.92
C PHE A 103 14.79 -7.82 -0.88
N ASP A 104 15.78 -7.29 -0.18
CA ASP A 104 16.49 -7.99 0.89
C ASP A 104 15.81 -7.76 2.24
N LEU A 105 14.84 -8.61 2.56
CA LEU A 105 14.08 -8.53 3.80
C LEU A 105 14.97 -8.69 5.04
N ASP A 106 15.91 -9.62 5.03
CA ASP A 106 16.79 -9.88 6.16
C ASP A 106 17.70 -8.67 6.47
N ALA A 107 18.23 -8.04 5.42
CA ALA A 107 19.00 -6.81 5.58
C ALA A 107 18.15 -5.66 6.14
N ALA A 108 16.91 -5.53 5.71
CA ALA A 108 15.98 -4.53 6.20
C ALA A 108 15.64 -4.75 7.69
N LEU A 109 15.34 -5.98 8.08
CA LEU A 109 15.08 -6.34 9.48
C LEU A 109 16.29 -6.08 10.38
N LYS A 110 17.48 -6.36 9.90
CA LYS A 110 18.73 -6.10 10.61
C LYS A 110 19.02 -4.61 10.77
N ARG A 111 18.75 -3.81 9.73
CA ARG A 111 18.96 -2.36 9.71
C ARG A 111 17.99 -1.63 10.64
N ARG A 112 16.75 -2.09 10.75
CA ARG A 112 15.68 -1.54 11.61
C ARG A 112 15.45 -0.03 11.41
N PRO A 113 15.16 0.43 10.21
CA PRO A 113 14.83 1.83 9.98
C PRO A 113 13.49 2.19 10.65
N LYS A 114 13.25 3.48 10.84
CA LYS A 114 11.93 3.96 11.26
C LYS A 114 10.89 3.82 10.14
N VAL A 115 11.30 4.14 8.92
CA VAL A 115 10.49 4.04 7.71
C VAL A 115 11.33 3.42 6.60
N ILE A 116 10.75 2.48 5.87
CA ILE A 116 11.36 1.87 4.70
C ILE A 116 10.46 1.98 3.48
N LEU A 117 11.06 2.29 2.33
CA LEU A 117 10.38 2.30 1.05
C LEU A 117 10.52 0.94 0.38
N VAL A 118 9.41 0.31 0.06
CA VAL A 118 9.37 -0.96 -0.67
C VAL A 118 8.38 -0.86 -1.81
N ASP A 119 8.89 -0.64 -3.00
CA ASP A 119 8.08 -0.46 -4.21
C ASP A 119 7.37 -1.75 -4.64
N GLU A 120 6.28 -1.64 -5.38
CA GLU A 120 5.56 -2.76 -5.99
C GLU A 120 5.00 -3.80 -5.00
N LEU A 121 4.00 -3.40 -4.22
CA LEU A 121 3.32 -4.25 -3.22
C LEU A 121 2.84 -5.60 -3.79
N ALA A 122 2.39 -5.63 -5.05
CA ALA A 122 1.83 -6.83 -5.68
C ALA A 122 2.88 -7.75 -6.33
N HIS A 123 4.16 -7.38 -6.29
CA HIS A 123 5.23 -8.15 -6.92
C HIS A 123 5.27 -9.60 -6.40
N SER A 124 5.48 -10.54 -7.32
CA SER A 124 5.74 -11.93 -6.99
C SER A 124 7.24 -12.17 -6.94
N ASN A 125 7.74 -12.53 -5.77
CA ASN A 125 9.16 -12.78 -5.56
C ASN A 125 9.61 -14.02 -6.32
N ILE A 126 10.85 -13.99 -6.81
CA ILE A 126 11.43 -15.14 -7.48
C ILE A 126 11.61 -16.32 -6.50
N ARG A 127 11.59 -17.53 -7.01
CA ARG A 127 11.86 -18.72 -6.19
C ARG A 127 13.24 -18.63 -5.56
N GLY A 128 13.33 -18.87 -4.26
CA GLY A 128 14.54 -18.73 -3.46
C GLY A 128 14.44 -17.61 -2.41
N CYS A 129 13.47 -16.71 -2.53
CA CYS A 129 13.15 -15.75 -1.48
C CYS A 129 12.36 -16.41 -0.34
N ARG A 130 12.42 -15.84 0.88
CA ARG A 130 11.70 -16.35 2.05
C ARG A 130 10.18 -16.37 1.84
N HIS A 131 9.61 -15.32 1.26
CA HIS A 131 8.19 -15.22 0.94
C HIS A 131 7.96 -15.25 -0.58
N ARG A 132 6.81 -15.76 -0.96
CA ARG A 132 6.39 -15.79 -2.37
C ARG A 132 5.98 -14.41 -2.90
N LYS A 133 5.43 -13.58 -2.04
CA LYS A 133 4.88 -12.26 -2.40
C LYS A 133 5.55 -11.17 -1.59
N ARG A 134 5.77 -10.04 -2.23
CA ARG A 134 6.34 -8.85 -1.57
C ARG A 134 5.46 -8.31 -0.45
N TYR A 135 4.14 -8.41 -0.56
CA TYR A 135 3.27 -7.99 0.53
C TYR A 135 3.52 -8.80 1.82
N GLN A 136 3.94 -10.05 1.70
CA GLN A 136 4.31 -10.87 2.86
C GLN A 136 5.59 -10.39 3.52
N ASP A 137 6.58 -9.96 2.73
CA ASP A 137 7.78 -9.31 3.25
C ASP A 137 7.41 -8.02 4.01
N ILE A 138 6.51 -7.23 3.45
CA ILE A 138 6.02 -5.99 4.07
C ILE A 138 5.28 -6.29 5.37
N GLU A 139 4.42 -7.30 5.41
CA GLU A 139 3.74 -7.72 6.64
C GLU A 139 4.73 -8.06 7.75
N GLU A 140 5.82 -8.76 7.44
CA GLU A 140 6.87 -9.08 8.41
C GLU A 140 7.60 -7.83 8.92
N LEU A 141 7.87 -6.86 8.05
CA LEU A 141 8.43 -5.56 8.47
C LEU A 141 7.49 -4.83 9.45
N LEU A 142 6.20 -4.80 9.15
CA LEU A 142 5.19 -4.17 10.01
C LEU A 142 5.10 -4.87 11.38
N GLU A 143 5.17 -6.19 11.41
CA GLU A 143 5.18 -6.98 12.65
C GLU A 143 6.38 -6.65 13.54
N HIS A 144 7.50 -6.21 12.96
CA HIS A 144 8.69 -5.76 13.67
C HIS A 144 8.68 -4.26 14.02
N GLY A 145 7.55 -3.59 13.85
CA GLY A 145 7.39 -2.18 14.20
C GLY A 145 8.01 -1.20 13.20
N ILE A 146 8.38 -1.65 12.01
CA ILE A 146 8.93 -0.83 10.94
C ILE A 146 7.80 -0.27 10.08
N ASN A 147 7.76 1.05 9.91
CA ASN A 147 6.79 1.69 9.02
C ASN A 147 7.19 1.50 7.56
N VAL A 148 6.23 1.22 6.71
CA VAL A 148 6.46 0.90 5.30
C VAL A 148 5.66 1.83 4.39
N TYR A 149 6.33 2.40 3.39
CA TYR A 149 5.72 3.07 2.25
C TYR A 149 5.86 2.16 1.03
N THR A 150 4.78 1.95 0.32
CA THR A 150 4.74 1.09 -0.87
C THR A 150 3.84 1.66 -1.96
N THR A 151 3.86 1.04 -3.12
CA THR A 151 3.06 1.44 -4.27
C THR A 151 2.23 0.27 -4.79
N VAL A 152 1.07 0.56 -5.35
CA VAL A 152 0.25 -0.44 -6.03
C VAL A 152 -0.64 0.21 -7.09
N ASN A 153 -0.91 -0.51 -8.16
CA ASN A 153 -1.96 -0.16 -9.13
C ASN A 153 -3.27 -0.84 -8.75
N ILE A 154 -4.38 -0.17 -9.04
CA ILE A 154 -5.73 -0.66 -8.73
C ILE A 154 -6.01 -2.05 -9.32
N GLN A 155 -5.44 -2.36 -10.49
CA GLN A 155 -5.61 -3.65 -11.16
C GLN A 155 -5.06 -4.85 -10.39
N HIS A 156 -4.20 -4.62 -9.42
CA HIS A 156 -3.61 -5.68 -8.60
C HIS A 156 -4.45 -6.08 -7.39
N LEU A 157 -5.57 -5.40 -7.11
CA LEU A 157 -6.51 -5.81 -6.08
C LEU A 157 -7.33 -7.01 -6.59
N GLU A 158 -7.33 -8.09 -5.83
CA GLU A 158 -7.93 -9.37 -6.23
C GLU A 158 -9.42 -9.25 -6.56
N SER A 159 -10.19 -8.50 -5.77
CA SER A 159 -11.64 -8.29 -6.00
C SER A 159 -11.97 -7.52 -7.28
N LEU A 160 -11.03 -6.77 -7.82
CA LEU A 160 -11.21 -5.93 -9.02
C LEU A 160 -10.64 -6.57 -10.29
N ASN A 161 -9.99 -7.72 -10.19
CA ASN A 161 -9.30 -8.37 -11.30
C ASN A 161 -10.24 -8.66 -12.48
N ASP A 162 -11.43 -9.21 -12.24
CA ASP A 162 -12.39 -9.53 -13.29
C ASP A 162 -12.89 -8.27 -14.01
N ASN A 163 -13.18 -7.21 -13.25
CA ASN A 163 -13.62 -5.93 -13.82
C ASN A 163 -12.52 -5.30 -14.69
N VAL A 164 -11.29 -5.31 -14.20
CA VAL A 164 -10.13 -4.79 -14.94
C VAL A 164 -9.87 -5.61 -16.20
N THR A 165 -9.93 -6.93 -16.11
CA THR A 165 -9.78 -7.82 -17.26
C THR A 165 -10.88 -7.56 -18.31
N GLY A 166 -12.12 -7.34 -17.88
CA GLY A 166 -13.24 -6.97 -18.74
C GLY A 166 -13.04 -5.65 -19.48
N ILE A 167 -12.40 -4.67 -18.86
CA ILE A 167 -12.10 -3.37 -19.45
C ILE A 167 -10.89 -3.43 -20.38
N THR A 168 -9.80 -4.03 -19.92
CA THR A 168 -8.50 -3.98 -20.61
C THR A 168 -8.25 -5.14 -21.56
N SER A 169 -9.02 -6.21 -21.45
CA SER A 169 -8.78 -7.50 -22.12
C SER A 169 -7.40 -8.11 -21.80
N VAL A 170 -6.78 -7.68 -20.71
CA VAL A 170 -5.48 -8.16 -20.22
C VAL A 170 -5.69 -8.81 -18.87
N MET A 171 -5.29 -10.08 -18.76
CA MET A 171 -5.31 -10.79 -17.48
C MET A 171 -4.19 -10.29 -16.57
N VAL A 172 -4.55 -9.81 -15.39
CA VAL A 172 -3.59 -9.41 -14.36
C VAL A 172 -3.22 -10.65 -13.55
N ARG A 173 -1.96 -11.05 -13.60
CA ARG A 173 -1.47 -12.26 -12.91
C ARG A 173 -0.98 -11.99 -11.50
N GLU A 174 -0.46 -10.80 -11.25
CA GLU A 174 0.04 -10.39 -9.94
C GLU A 174 -1.06 -9.66 -9.18
N THR A 175 -1.62 -10.31 -8.18
CA THR A 175 -2.68 -9.75 -7.34
C THR A 175 -2.31 -9.80 -5.87
N ILE A 176 -2.95 -8.95 -5.09
CA ILE A 176 -2.92 -8.97 -3.63
C ILE A 176 -4.33 -9.18 -3.08
N PRO A 177 -4.48 -9.87 -1.94
CA PRO A 177 -5.76 -9.92 -1.26
C PRO A 177 -6.22 -8.53 -0.83
N ASP A 178 -7.51 -8.26 -0.94
CA ASP A 178 -8.07 -6.97 -0.53
C ASP A 178 -7.79 -6.62 0.94
N ARG A 179 -7.69 -7.62 1.82
CA ARG A 179 -7.32 -7.40 3.22
C ARG A 179 -5.99 -6.70 3.40
N VAL A 180 -5.04 -6.90 2.49
CA VAL A 180 -3.71 -6.23 2.53
C VAL A 180 -3.85 -4.74 2.26
N PHE A 181 -4.67 -4.39 1.28
CA PHE A 181 -5.00 -3.00 0.97
C PHE A 181 -5.79 -2.34 2.11
N ASP A 182 -6.79 -3.02 2.62
CA ASP A 182 -7.67 -2.51 3.68
C ASP A 182 -6.94 -2.33 5.02
N ARG A 183 -5.87 -3.10 5.25
CA ARG A 183 -5.01 -2.97 6.43
C ARG A 183 -4.19 -1.67 6.44
N ALA A 184 -3.99 -1.03 5.31
CA ALA A 184 -3.20 0.18 5.25
C ALA A 184 -3.73 1.25 6.20
N ASP A 185 -2.83 1.91 6.92
CA ASP A 185 -3.16 3.03 7.80
C ASP A 185 -3.46 4.29 7.00
N GLN A 186 -2.79 4.43 5.86
CA GLN A 186 -3.01 5.52 4.91
C GLN A 186 -2.94 5.02 3.47
N VAL A 187 -3.82 5.52 2.64
CA VAL A 187 -3.77 5.34 1.18
C VAL A 187 -3.83 6.71 0.53
N LYS A 188 -2.80 7.03 -0.25
CA LYS A 188 -2.74 8.24 -1.05
C LYS A 188 -2.98 7.90 -2.52
N LEU A 189 -4.05 8.42 -3.10
CA LEU A 189 -4.28 8.32 -4.54
C LEU A 189 -3.34 9.28 -5.27
N VAL A 190 -2.52 8.73 -6.15
CA VAL A 190 -1.67 9.50 -7.06
C VAL A 190 -2.39 9.58 -8.40
N ASP A 191 -3.12 10.67 -8.59
CA ASP A 191 -4.01 10.86 -9.71
C ASP A 191 -3.43 11.82 -10.74
N ILE A 192 -3.60 11.47 -12.02
CA ILE A 192 -3.33 12.36 -13.16
C ILE A 192 -4.41 12.18 -14.22
N GLU A 193 -4.59 13.18 -15.07
CA GLU A 193 -5.52 13.07 -16.18
C GLU A 193 -5.06 12.01 -17.19
N PRO A 194 -5.99 11.21 -17.76
CA PRO A 194 -5.65 10.18 -18.75
C PRO A 194 -4.88 10.72 -19.95
N GLU A 195 -5.19 11.91 -20.41
CA GLU A 195 -4.50 12.58 -21.51
C GLU A 195 -3.03 12.85 -21.18
N GLU A 196 -2.75 13.27 -19.97
CA GLU A 196 -1.37 13.49 -19.49
C GLU A 196 -0.60 12.16 -19.42
N LEU A 197 -1.23 11.10 -18.96
CA LEU A 197 -0.63 9.77 -18.92
C LEU A 197 -0.29 9.26 -20.32
N ILE A 198 -1.18 9.44 -21.28
CA ILE A 198 -0.94 9.10 -22.70
C ILE A 198 0.23 9.90 -23.26
N GLN A 199 0.28 11.18 -22.94
CA GLN A 199 1.39 12.04 -23.37
C GLN A 199 2.74 11.57 -22.80
N ARG A 200 2.80 11.22 -21.53
CA ARG A 200 4.00 10.64 -20.89
C ARG A 200 4.41 9.34 -21.55
N MET A 201 3.45 8.51 -21.95
CA MET A 201 3.70 7.28 -22.67
C MET A 201 4.33 7.54 -24.03
N LYS A 202 3.80 8.49 -24.79
CA LYS A 202 4.32 8.89 -26.11
C LYS A 202 5.73 9.48 -26.02
N GLU A 203 6.03 10.18 -24.94
CA GLU A 203 7.37 10.74 -24.69
C GLU A 203 8.39 9.71 -24.19
N GLY A 204 8.02 8.44 -24.09
CA GLY A 204 8.88 7.34 -23.61
C GLY A 204 9.19 7.40 -22.12
N LYS A 205 8.43 8.18 -21.34
CA LYS A 205 8.65 8.35 -19.89
C LYS A 205 8.17 7.18 -19.04
N ILE A 206 7.41 6.24 -19.61
CA ILE A 206 6.81 5.11 -18.88
C ILE A 206 7.44 3.78 -19.32
N TYR A 207 7.54 3.57 -20.63
CA TYR A 207 8.13 2.38 -21.25
C TYR A 207 9.11 2.77 -22.35
N ARG A 208 9.98 1.84 -22.73
CA ARG A 208 10.79 1.98 -23.94
C ARG A 208 9.88 2.00 -25.19
N GLU A 209 10.35 2.62 -26.25
CA GLU A 209 9.56 2.98 -27.45
C GLU A 209 8.71 1.82 -28.03
N ILE A 210 9.26 0.62 -28.18
CA ILE A 210 8.52 -0.54 -28.72
C ILE A 210 7.42 -1.00 -27.75
N GLN A 211 7.72 -1.02 -26.45
CA GLN A 211 6.73 -1.38 -25.42
C GLN A 211 5.66 -0.31 -25.28
N ALA A 212 6.02 0.97 -25.42
CA ALA A 212 5.10 2.10 -25.40
C ALA A 212 4.09 2.00 -26.55
N GLN A 213 4.50 1.69 -27.76
CA GLN A 213 3.59 1.53 -28.90
C GLN A 213 2.58 0.41 -28.69
N ARG A 214 3.00 -0.75 -28.17
CA ARG A 214 2.11 -1.87 -27.85
C ARG A 214 1.12 -1.52 -26.72
N ALA A 215 1.61 -0.84 -25.69
CA ALA A 215 0.77 -0.39 -24.57
C ALA A 215 -0.29 0.61 -25.03
N LEU A 216 0.06 1.60 -25.86
CA LEU A 216 -0.85 2.58 -26.41
C LEU A 216 -1.96 1.95 -27.27
N GLN A 217 -1.66 0.85 -27.96
CA GLN A 217 -2.66 0.16 -28.78
C GLN A 217 -3.62 -0.70 -27.98
N ASN A 218 -3.19 -1.29 -26.87
CA ASN A 218 -3.91 -2.32 -26.15
C ASN A 218 -4.46 -1.88 -24.79
N PHE A 219 -3.64 -1.26 -23.97
CA PHE A 219 -3.98 -0.95 -22.57
C PHE A 219 -4.18 0.55 -22.32
N PHE A 220 -3.33 1.40 -22.89
CA PHE A 220 -3.30 2.83 -22.63
C PHE A 220 -4.15 3.62 -23.63
N THR A 221 -5.37 3.16 -23.87
CA THR A 221 -6.36 3.97 -24.59
C THR A 221 -7.09 4.88 -23.61
N ARG A 222 -7.53 6.05 -24.08
CA ARG A 222 -8.23 7.03 -23.25
C ARG A 222 -9.40 6.43 -22.49
N ASP A 223 -10.25 5.66 -23.18
CA ASP A 223 -11.46 5.08 -22.59
C ASP A 223 -11.14 4.05 -21.50
N LYS A 224 -10.14 3.21 -21.70
CA LYS A 224 -9.70 2.24 -20.71
C LYS A 224 -9.10 2.92 -19.48
N LEU A 225 -8.29 3.95 -19.68
CA LEU A 225 -7.69 4.72 -18.59
C LEU A 225 -8.75 5.47 -17.77
N ILE A 226 -9.76 6.05 -18.42
CA ILE A 226 -10.89 6.67 -17.72
C ILE A 226 -11.61 5.63 -16.85
N ALA A 227 -11.89 4.45 -17.38
CA ALA A 227 -12.56 3.38 -16.64
C ALA A 227 -11.73 2.89 -15.45
N LEU A 228 -10.42 2.72 -15.60
CA LEU A 228 -9.51 2.34 -14.52
C LEU A 228 -9.43 3.42 -13.45
N ARG A 229 -9.35 4.69 -13.84
CA ARG A 229 -9.36 5.83 -12.92
C ARG A 229 -10.65 5.87 -12.10
N GLU A 230 -11.80 5.67 -12.75
CA GLU A 230 -13.09 5.61 -12.07
C GLU A 230 -13.14 4.49 -11.03
N ILE A 231 -12.64 3.30 -11.34
CA ILE A 231 -12.53 2.19 -10.39
C ILE A 231 -11.67 2.58 -9.19
N ALA A 232 -10.52 3.21 -9.43
CA ALA A 232 -9.63 3.66 -8.35
C ALA A 232 -10.30 4.70 -7.44
N LEU A 233 -10.98 5.67 -8.00
CA LEU A 233 -11.72 6.70 -7.25
C LEU A 233 -12.87 6.09 -6.42
N ARG A 234 -13.62 5.16 -6.99
CA ARG A 234 -14.69 4.45 -6.26
C ARG A 234 -14.12 3.62 -5.11
N ARG A 235 -13.04 2.91 -5.34
CA ARG A 235 -12.40 2.11 -4.28
C ARG A 235 -11.88 2.97 -3.14
N MET A 236 -11.37 4.16 -3.44
CA MET A 236 -10.98 5.14 -2.42
C MET A 236 -12.19 5.66 -1.64
N ALA A 237 -13.29 5.96 -2.32
CA ALA A 237 -14.52 6.40 -1.66
C ALA A 237 -15.09 5.32 -0.73
N ASP A 238 -15.11 4.07 -1.17
CA ASP A 238 -15.55 2.92 -0.35
C ASP A 238 -14.69 2.77 0.90
N ARG A 239 -13.37 2.95 0.79
CA ARG A 239 -12.47 2.93 1.92
C ARG A 239 -12.79 4.02 2.93
N VAL A 240 -13.01 5.25 2.48
CA VAL A 240 -13.34 6.39 3.35
C VAL A 240 -14.65 6.13 4.09
N ASN A 241 -15.66 5.62 3.40
CA ASN A 241 -16.95 5.28 4.01
C ASN A 241 -16.82 4.17 5.06
N HIS A 242 -16.05 3.13 4.77
CA HIS A 242 -15.81 2.03 5.70
C HIS A 242 -15.11 2.49 6.99
N LEU A 243 -14.08 3.33 6.86
CA LEU A 243 -13.38 3.91 8.02
C LEU A 243 -14.31 4.79 8.86
N ALA A 244 -15.17 5.59 8.23
CA ALA A 244 -16.13 6.42 8.92
C ALA A 244 -17.18 5.59 9.70
N GLU A 245 -17.61 4.45 9.13
CA GLU A 245 -18.52 3.52 9.81
C GLU A 245 -17.85 2.82 10.99
N GLU A 246 -16.59 2.42 10.86
CA GLU A 246 -15.82 1.82 11.95
C GLU A 246 -15.64 2.79 13.10
N GLU A 247 -15.30 4.05 12.82
CA GLU A 247 -15.20 5.10 13.84
C GLU A 247 -16.53 5.31 14.59
N LYS A 248 -17.65 5.34 13.87
CA LYS A 248 -18.99 5.45 14.50
C LYS A 248 -19.29 4.27 15.41
N LYS A 249 -18.87 3.06 15.05
CA LYS A 249 -19.03 1.85 15.90
C LYS A 249 -18.16 1.90 17.14
N LEU A 250 -16.94 2.43 17.05
CA LEU A 250 -15.98 2.50 18.14
C LEU A 250 -16.34 3.58 19.16
N PHE A 251 -16.82 4.75 18.71
CA PHE A 251 -17.13 5.90 19.57
C PHE A 251 -18.57 5.92 20.08
N GLY A 252 -19.34 4.86 19.80
CA GLY A 252 -20.70 4.68 20.26
C GLY A 252 -21.67 5.74 19.75
N THR A 253 -22.87 5.34 19.50
CA THR A 253 -24.02 6.19 19.30
C THR A 253 -24.18 7.17 20.48
N GLY A 254 -23.48 8.28 20.44
CA GLY A 254 -23.88 9.43 21.21
C GLY A 254 -25.19 9.89 20.61
N GLU A 255 -26.29 9.42 21.16
CA GLU A 255 -27.60 10.03 20.97
C GLU A 255 -27.46 11.51 21.35
N TYR A 256 -27.37 12.37 20.36
CA TYR A 256 -27.75 13.76 20.57
C TYR A 256 -29.27 13.75 20.75
N SER A 257 -29.67 13.57 22.00
CA SER A 257 -30.98 13.95 22.43
C SER A 257 -31.08 15.47 22.22
N THR A 258 -31.72 15.88 21.15
CA THR A 258 -32.23 17.23 21.01
C THR A 258 -33.40 17.32 21.98
N GLY A 259 -33.09 17.75 23.20
CA GLY A 259 -34.14 18.22 24.10
C GLY A 259 -34.77 19.48 23.53
N GLU A 260 -36.07 19.45 23.36
CA GLU A 260 -36.92 20.61 23.22
C GLU A 260 -36.81 21.50 24.45
#